data_2feae6b282c52dc1bc2d47eb3ebd87a2
#
_entry.id   2feae6b282c52dc1bc2d47eb3ebd87a2
#
_cell.length_a   1.000
_cell.length_b   1.000
_cell.length_c   1.000
_cell.angle_alpha   90.00
_cell.angle_beta   90.00
_cell.angle_gamma   90.00
#
_symmetry.space_group_name_H-M   'P 1'
#
loop_
_entity.id
_entity.type
_entity.pdbx_description
1 polymer ?
#
loop_
_entity_poly.entity_id
_entity_poly.type
_entity_poly.pdbx_seq_one_letter_code
_entity_poly.pdbx_strand_id
1 'polypeptide(L)'
;NMNVNEVIANVAIKELNGKIGSKNPVHPNDHVNMSQSSNDTFPTAMHIAIAETCLKKTLPGLEFLLETLKEKQKQFHKIIKIGRTHTQDATPLTLGQEFSGYCFQIEQSINRITTSLSDIYFLAQGGTAVGTGINASKTFPKKVAKEIAKITKLNFKTAPNKFEALAGNDAIVQFSGSLKTAASSLFKIANDIRFLGSGPRCGLGELSLPENEPGSSIMPGKVNPTQSEAVTMVCIQIMGNDATIGFAGSQGHFELNVFKPLIANNILQALELLGDASGSFAKNCVK
;
A
#
# COMPACT_ATOMS: atom_id res chain seq x y z
N ASN A 1 -21.34 -3.80 4.71
CA ASN A 1 -21.88 -5.15 4.50
C ASN A 1 -23.34 -5.11 4.04
N MET A 2 -24.27 -4.57 4.84
CA MET A 2 -25.72 -4.62 4.54
C MET A 2 -26.11 -3.96 3.22
N ASN A 3 -25.51 -2.85 2.83
CA ASN A 3 -25.73 -2.23 1.52
C ASN A 3 -25.41 -3.21 0.38
N VAL A 4 -24.28 -3.90 0.45
CA VAL A 4 -23.89 -4.91 -0.54
C VAL A 4 -24.86 -6.11 -0.54
N ASN A 5 -25.30 -6.55 0.65
CA ASN A 5 -26.29 -7.62 0.77
C ASN A 5 -27.63 -7.24 0.14
N GLU A 6 -28.06 -5.99 0.27
CA GLU A 6 -29.27 -5.48 -0.39
C GLU A 6 -29.13 -5.47 -1.91
N VAL A 7 -27.97 -5.04 -2.43
CA VAL A 7 -27.69 -5.09 -3.87
C VAL A 7 -27.74 -6.54 -4.37
N ILE A 8 -27.05 -7.46 -3.69
CA ILE A 8 -27.05 -8.89 -4.06
C ILE A 8 -28.46 -9.48 -4.02
N ALA A 9 -29.23 -9.18 -2.96
CA ALA A 9 -30.62 -9.66 -2.85
C ALA A 9 -31.48 -9.12 -4.02
N ASN A 10 -31.36 -7.84 -4.37
CA ASN A 10 -32.13 -7.23 -5.46
C ASN A 10 -31.73 -7.78 -6.83
N VAL A 11 -30.43 -8.06 -7.06
CA VAL A 11 -29.99 -8.73 -8.29
C VAL A 11 -30.60 -10.12 -8.38
N ALA A 12 -30.54 -10.91 -7.32
CA ALA A 12 -31.14 -12.24 -7.27
C ALA A 12 -32.68 -12.19 -7.49
N ILE A 13 -33.38 -11.25 -6.86
CA ILE A 13 -34.81 -11.05 -7.04
C ILE A 13 -35.14 -10.76 -8.51
N LYS A 14 -34.35 -9.92 -9.17
CA LYS A 14 -34.52 -9.59 -10.59
C LYS A 14 -34.32 -10.82 -11.47
N GLU A 15 -33.28 -11.61 -11.23
CA GLU A 15 -33.01 -12.86 -11.98
C GLU A 15 -34.14 -13.90 -11.79
N LEU A 16 -34.81 -13.89 -10.64
CA LEU A 16 -35.97 -14.74 -10.34
C LEU A 16 -37.32 -14.13 -10.76
N ASN A 17 -37.30 -13.07 -11.57
CA ASN A 17 -38.48 -12.34 -12.05
C ASN A 17 -39.37 -11.78 -10.93
N GLY A 18 -38.77 -11.46 -9.77
CA GLY A 18 -39.46 -10.82 -8.66
C GLY A 18 -39.42 -9.28 -8.73
N LYS A 19 -40.16 -8.63 -7.84
CA LYS A 19 -40.20 -7.17 -7.75
C LYS A 19 -39.02 -6.66 -6.91
N ILE A 20 -38.12 -5.87 -7.51
CA ILE A 20 -36.99 -5.22 -6.83
C ILE A 20 -37.49 -4.45 -5.58
N GLY A 21 -36.78 -4.57 -4.47
CA GLY A 21 -37.13 -3.96 -3.19
C GLY A 21 -38.14 -4.75 -2.34
N SER A 22 -38.74 -5.82 -2.90
CA SER A 22 -39.74 -6.63 -2.18
C SER A 22 -39.17 -7.48 -1.06
N LYS A 23 -37.83 -7.74 -1.07
CA LYS A 23 -37.14 -8.69 -0.21
C LYS A 23 -37.64 -10.14 -0.33
N ASN A 24 -38.35 -10.45 -1.40
CA ASN A 24 -38.93 -11.75 -1.72
C ASN A 24 -38.70 -12.08 -3.21
N PRO A 25 -38.21 -13.29 -3.59
CA PRO A 25 -37.94 -14.44 -2.75
C PRO A 25 -36.58 -14.42 -2.00
N VAL A 26 -35.74 -13.39 -2.18
CA VAL A 26 -34.42 -13.31 -1.53
C VAL A 26 -34.39 -12.13 -0.53
N HIS A 27 -34.15 -12.42 0.74
CA HIS A 27 -34.05 -11.43 1.79
C HIS A 27 -32.57 -11.12 2.09
N PRO A 28 -32.17 -9.82 2.21
CA PRO A 28 -30.75 -9.45 2.40
C PRO A 28 -30.18 -9.97 3.73
N ASN A 29 -30.95 -9.96 4.82
CA ASN A 29 -30.51 -10.49 6.12
C ASN A 29 -30.59 -12.02 6.20
N ASP A 30 -31.74 -12.58 5.86
CA ASP A 30 -32.06 -13.97 6.18
C ASP A 30 -31.39 -14.95 5.21
N HIS A 31 -31.13 -14.52 3.97
CA HIS A 31 -30.50 -15.32 2.95
C HIS A 31 -29.07 -14.88 2.64
N VAL A 32 -28.86 -13.62 2.21
CA VAL A 32 -27.55 -13.15 1.76
C VAL A 32 -26.56 -13.03 2.92
N ASN A 33 -27.00 -12.51 4.08
CA ASN A 33 -26.14 -12.34 5.26
C ASN A 33 -26.02 -13.61 6.13
N MET A 34 -26.55 -14.74 5.69
CA MET A 34 -26.49 -15.98 6.45
C MET A 34 -25.04 -16.35 6.81
N SER A 35 -24.82 -16.71 8.08
CA SER A 35 -23.49 -17.05 8.65
C SER A 35 -22.48 -15.91 8.66
N GLN A 36 -22.91 -14.67 8.52
CA GLN A 36 -22.06 -13.47 8.48
C GLN A 36 -22.49 -12.43 9.50
N SER A 37 -21.56 -11.51 9.76
CA SER A 37 -21.78 -10.22 10.41
C SER A 37 -20.97 -9.16 9.69
N SER A 38 -21.34 -7.88 9.80
CA SER A 38 -20.45 -6.79 9.37
C SER A 38 -19.12 -6.83 10.13
N ASN A 39 -19.14 -7.38 11.36
CA ASN A 39 -17.97 -7.42 12.24
C ASN A 39 -16.87 -8.36 11.74
N ASP A 40 -17.20 -9.45 11.07
CA ASP A 40 -16.22 -10.36 10.46
C ASP A 40 -16.04 -10.11 8.95
N THR A 41 -17.07 -9.67 8.24
CA THR A 41 -17.02 -9.46 6.79
C THR A 41 -16.23 -8.21 6.42
N PHE A 42 -16.39 -7.10 7.15
CA PHE A 42 -15.69 -5.87 6.83
C PHE A 42 -14.16 -6.00 6.98
N PRO A 43 -13.60 -6.51 8.10
CA PRO A 43 -12.16 -6.74 8.20
C PRO A 43 -11.65 -7.77 7.18
N THR A 44 -12.45 -8.78 6.84
CA THR A 44 -12.11 -9.70 5.75
C THR A 44 -11.95 -8.97 4.42
N ALA A 45 -12.90 -8.08 4.08
CA ALA A 45 -12.80 -7.26 2.86
C ALA A 45 -11.60 -6.32 2.88
N MET A 46 -11.26 -5.72 4.05
CA MET A 46 -10.06 -4.90 4.21
C MET A 46 -8.79 -5.70 3.86
N HIS A 47 -8.63 -6.88 4.44
CA HIS A 47 -7.47 -7.74 4.21
C HIS A 47 -7.33 -8.15 2.73
N ILE A 48 -8.45 -8.48 2.07
CA ILE A 48 -8.46 -8.82 0.64
C ILE A 48 -8.02 -7.61 -0.19
N ALA A 49 -8.61 -6.44 0.05
CA ALA A 49 -8.31 -5.22 -0.69
C ALA A 49 -6.84 -4.79 -0.51
N ILE A 50 -6.30 -4.87 0.71
CA ILE A 50 -4.90 -4.59 1.01
C ILE A 50 -3.97 -5.51 0.21
N ALA A 51 -4.20 -6.84 0.28
CA ALA A 51 -3.36 -7.81 -0.40
C ALA A 51 -3.41 -7.63 -1.93
N GLU A 52 -4.59 -7.45 -2.51
CA GLU A 52 -4.73 -7.25 -3.94
C GLU A 52 -4.07 -5.94 -4.42
N THR A 53 -4.30 -4.83 -3.72
CA THR A 53 -3.70 -3.54 -4.09
C THR A 53 -2.17 -3.58 -3.96
N CYS A 54 -1.66 -4.18 -2.88
CA CYS A 54 -0.23 -4.36 -2.67
C CYS A 54 0.43 -5.10 -3.83
N LEU A 55 -0.12 -6.28 -4.19
CA LEU A 55 0.47 -7.15 -5.21
C LEU A 55 0.25 -6.65 -6.64
N LYS A 56 -0.88 -5.98 -6.91
CA LYS A 56 -1.21 -5.52 -8.27
C LYS A 56 -0.66 -4.13 -8.60
N LYS A 57 -0.35 -3.31 -7.60
CA LYS A 57 0.01 -1.92 -7.79
C LYS A 57 1.28 -1.50 -7.05
N THR A 58 1.33 -1.71 -5.73
CA THR A 58 2.43 -1.18 -4.90
C THR A 58 3.76 -1.86 -5.18
N LEU A 59 3.80 -3.20 -5.11
CA LEU A 59 5.03 -3.95 -5.38
C LEU A 59 5.51 -3.77 -6.82
N PRO A 60 4.67 -3.87 -7.87
CA PRO A 60 5.13 -3.61 -9.23
C PRO A 60 5.72 -2.21 -9.44
N GLY A 61 5.18 -1.18 -8.79
CA GLY A 61 5.75 0.18 -8.84
C GLY A 61 7.13 0.27 -8.20
N LEU A 62 7.33 -0.36 -7.04
CA LEU A 62 8.62 -0.42 -6.35
C LEU A 62 9.64 -1.28 -7.10
N GLU A 63 9.23 -2.40 -7.66
CA GLU A 63 10.07 -3.29 -8.47
C GLU A 63 10.57 -2.57 -9.73
N PHE A 64 9.68 -1.86 -10.42
CA PHE A 64 10.07 -1.05 -11.59
C PHE A 64 11.06 0.05 -11.21
N LEU A 65 10.86 0.72 -10.06
CA LEU A 65 11.84 1.69 -9.56
C LEU A 65 13.19 1.05 -9.24
N LEU A 66 13.18 -0.13 -8.60
CA LEU A 66 14.39 -0.86 -8.28
C LEU A 66 15.18 -1.24 -9.54
N GLU A 67 14.52 -1.76 -10.56
CA GLU A 67 15.15 -2.11 -11.84
C GLU A 67 15.78 -0.89 -12.50
N THR A 68 15.05 0.23 -12.55
CA THR A 68 15.54 1.49 -13.13
C THR A 68 16.75 2.03 -12.37
N LEU A 69 16.73 1.99 -11.03
CA LEU A 69 17.88 2.38 -10.21
C LEU A 69 19.09 1.46 -10.44
N LYS A 70 18.89 0.15 -10.58
CA LYS A 70 19.96 -0.82 -10.90
C LYS A 70 20.58 -0.55 -12.28
N GLU A 71 19.80 -0.12 -13.25
CA GLU A 71 20.32 0.30 -14.56
C GLU A 71 21.23 1.53 -14.43
N LYS A 72 20.80 2.55 -13.67
CA LYS A 72 21.63 3.74 -13.40
C LYS A 72 22.86 3.43 -12.58
N GLN A 73 22.77 2.56 -11.57
CA GLN A 73 23.92 2.05 -10.83
C GLN A 73 25.01 1.49 -11.78
N LYS A 74 24.61 0.68 -12.77
CA LYS A 74 25.53 0.13 -13.78
C LYS A 74 26.09 1.22 -14.69
N GLN A 75 25.23 2.14 -15.16
CA GLN A 75 25.66 3.25 -16.01
C GLN A 75 26.69 4.14 -15.33
N PHE A 76 26.54 4.38 -14.05
CA PHE A 76 27.34 5.31 -13.26
C PHE A 76 28.54 4.68 -12.55
N HIS A 77 28.83 3.39 -12.74
CA HIS A 77 29.80 2.65 -11.93
C HIS A 77 31.24 3.15 -12.04
N LYS A 78 31.61 3.85 -13.11
CA LYS A 78 32.95 4.43 -13.33
C LYS A 78 33.01 5.94 -13.08
N ILE A 79 31.93 6.59 -12.78
CA ILE A 79 31.90 8.04 -12.57
C ILE A 79 32.36 8.32 -11.14
N ILE A 80 33.60 8.81 -11.01
CA ILE A 80 34.17 9.19 -9.72
C ILE A 80 33.61 10.55 -9.30
N LYS A 81 33.17 10.66 -8.06
CA LYS A 81 32.69 11.89 -7.46
C LYS A 81 33.16 12.02 -6.02
N ILE A 82 33.02 13.21 -5.45
CA ILE A 82 33.21 13.40 -4.03
C ILE A 82 32.03 12.85 -3.24
N GLY A 83 32.29 12.07 -2.19
CA GLY A 83 31.28 11.73 -1.20
C GLY A 83 31.05 12.91 -0.23
N ARG A 84 29.87 13.02 0.33
CA ARG A 84 29.51 14.10 1.27
C ARG A 84 28.93 13.53 2.55
N THR A 85 29.41 14.05 3.68
CA THR A 85 28.80 13.86 5.01
C THR A 85 28.56 15.24 5.59
N HIS A 86 27.44 15.46 6.27
CA HIS A 86 27.03 16.79 6.74
C HIS A 86 26.95 17.85 5.60
N THR A 87 26.71 17.39 4.37
CA THR A 87 26.80 18.20 3.13
C THR A 87 28.20 18.79 2.84
N GLN A 88 29.22 18.36 3.58
CA GLN A 88 30.63 18.74 3.39
C GLN A 88 31.37 17.67 2.61
N ASP A 89 32.43 18.06 1.90
CA ASP A 89 33.29 17.16 1.15
C ASP A 89 33.92 16.10 2.07
N ALA A 90 33.85 14.84 1.65
CA ALA A 90 34.41 13.70 2.35
C ALA A 90 35.39 12.92 1.45
N THR A 91 35.28 11.62 1.41
CA THR A 91 36.16 10.77 0.58
C THR A 91 35.53 10.45 -0.79
N PRO A 92 36.33 10.20 -1.83
CA PRO A 92 35.82 9.82 -3.14
C PRO A 92 35.06 8.50 -3.12
N LEU A 93 34.05 8.42 -3.98
CA LEU A 93 33.33 7.19 -4.32
C LEU A 93 32.91 7.28 -5.80
N THR A 94 32.29 6.23 -6.33
CA THR A 94 31.63 6.35 -7.63
C THR A 94 30.14 6.68 -7.44
N LEU A 95 29.57 7.39 -8.40
CA LEU A 95 28.12 7.67 -8.44
C LEU A 95 27.31 6.35 -8.46
N GLY A 96 27.84 5.28 -9.10
CA GLY A 96 27.24 3.95 -9.05
C GLY A 96 27.23 3.35 -7.65
N GLN A 97 28.25 3.60 -6.83
CA GLN A 97 28.25 3.18 -5.41
C GLN A 97 27.19 3.93 -4.60
N GLU A 98 27.00 5.21 -4.85
CA GLU A 98 25.92 5.98 -4.21
C GLU A 98 24.54 5.41 -4.59
N PHE A 99 24.30 5.15 -5.88
CA PHE A 99 23.06 4.52 -6.37
C PHE A 99 22.87 3.09 -5.85
N SER A 100 23.94 2.34 -5.54
CA SER A 100 23.82 1.01 -4.94
C SER A 100 23.15 1.04 -3.57
N GLY A 101 23.38 2.10 -2.79
CA GLY A 101 22.68 2.35 -1.54
C GLY A 101 21.16 2.53 -1.75
N TYR A 102 20.78 3.29 -2.77
CA TYR A 102 19.37 3.48 -3.13
C TYR A 102 18.70 2.17 -3.56
N CYS A 103 19.39 1.38 -4.40
CA CYS A 103 18.91 0.06 -4.81
C CYS A 103 18.66 -0.83 -3.60
N PHE A 104 19.59 -0.89 -2.67
CA PHE A 104 19.46 -1.74 -1.48
C PHE A 104 18.33 -1.28 -0.56
N GLN A 105 18.11 0.04 -0.39
CA GLN A 105 17.00 0.56 0.39
C GLN A 105 15.63 0.16 -0.19
N ILE A 106 15.46 0.25 -1.50
CA ILE A 106 14.20 -0.15 -2.17
C ILE A 106 14.01 -1.67 -2.12
N GLU A 107 15.06 -2.45 -2.37
CA GLU A 107 15.02 -3.92 -2.26
C GLU A 107 14.61 -4.38 -0.86
N GLN A 108 15.20 -3.81 0.19
CA GLN A 108 14.82 -4.10 1.56
C GLN A 108 13.41 -3.62 1.91
N SER A 109 12.92 -2.55 1.29
CA SER A 109 11.55 -2.09 1.46
C SER A 109 10.54 -3.08 0.86
N ILE A 110 10.81 -3.60 -0.33
CA ILE A 110 10.03 -4.67 -0.96
C ILE A 110 9.99 -5.90 -0.06
N ASN A 111 11.14 -6.33 0.48
CA ASN A 111 11.23 -7.48 1.38
C ASN A 111 10.42 -7.29 2.66
N ARG A 112 10.47 -6.10 3.30
CA ARG A 112 9.68 -5.80 4.50
C ARG A 112 8.19 -5.81 4.23
N ILE A 113 7.74 -5.20 3.13
CA ILE A 113 6.34 -5.19 2.72
C ILE A 113 5.86 -6.62 2.46
N THR A 114 6.61 -7.41 1.71
CA THR A 114 6.27 -8.80 1.39
C THR A 114 6.20 -9.67 2.65
N THR A 115 7.11 -9.48 3.59
CA THR A 115 7.12 -10.23 4.86
C THR A 115 5.89 -9.87 5.70
N SER A 116 5.58 -8.59 5.86
CA SER A 116 4.42 -8.15 6.65
C SER A 116 3.08 -8.49 5.99
N LEU A 117 3.05 -8.72 4.68
CA LEU A 117 1.85 -9.16 3.97
C LEU A 117 1.38 -10.55 4.41
N SER A 118 2.25 -11.38 4.99
CA SER A 118 1.91 -12.74 5.46
C SER A 118 0.77 -12.75 6.47
N ASP A 119 0.69 -11.75 7.33
CA ASP A 119 -0.32 -11.66 8.38
C ASP A 119 -1.67 -11.12 7.84
N ILE A 120 -1.62 -10.37 6.74
CA ILE A 120 -2.81 -9.90 6.04
C ILE A 120 -3.61 -11.05 5.40
N TYR A 121 -2.99 -12.20 5.15
CA TYR A 121 -3.69 -13.36 4.61
C TYR A 121 -4.61 -14.08 5.60
N PHE A 122 -4.62 -13.72 6.88
CA PHE A 122 -5.51 -14.31 7.86
C PHE A 122 -6.86 -13.56 7.94
N LEU A 123 -7.96 -14.28 7.65
CA LEU A 123 -9.29 -13.69 7.51
C LEU A 123 -10.16 -13.89 8.75
N ALA A 124 -10.86 -12.84 9.15
CA ALA A 124 -11.81 -12.83 10.25
C ALA A 124 -13.10 -13.62 9.93
N GLN A 125 -13.44 -13.79 8.64
CA GLN A 125 -14.70 -14.39 8.20
C GLN A 125 -14.99 -15.72 8.89
N GLY A 126 -16.22 -15.85 9.37
CA GLY A 126 -16.70 -17.00 10.14
C GLY A 126 -16.66 -16.82 11.66
N GLY A 127 -16.11 -15.68 12.16
CA GLY A 127 -16.23 -15.30 13.55
C GLY A 127 -17.63 -14.77 13.91
N THR A 128 -18.39 -14.35 12.92
CA THR A 128 -19.71 -13.75 13.02
C THR A 128 -19.71 -12.48 13.89
N ALA A 129 -20.59 -12.34 14.87
CA ALA A 129 -20.77 -11.11 15.61
C ALA A 129 -19.59 -10.72 16.52
N VAL A 130 -19.02 -11.70 17.24
CA VAL A 130 -18.04 -11.46 18.31
C VAL A 130 -16.83 -12.41 18.30
N GLY A 131 -16.74 -13.32 17.34
CA GLY A 131 -15.65 -14.29 17.23
C GLY A 131 -16.03 -15.73 17.54
N THR A 132 -17.21 -15.98 18.10
CA THR A 132 -17.67 -17.33 18.49
C THR A 132 -18.14 -18.18 17.31
N GLY A 133 -18.45 -17.56 16.16
CA GLY A 133 -19.03 -18.25 15.02
C GLY A 133 -20.48 -18.69 15.22
N ILE A 134 -21.21 -18.01 16.10
CA ILE A 134 -22.62 -18.33 16.36
C ILE A 134 -23.44 -18.24 15.07
N ASN A 135 -24.37 -19.19 14.86
CA ASN A 135 -25.18 -19.33 13.66
C ASN A 135 -24.39 -19.63 12.36
N ALA A 136 -23.13 -19.99 12.45
CA ALA A 136 -22.32 -20.46 11.33
C ALA A 136 -21.93 -21.94 11.49
N SER A 137 -21.84 -22.66 10.39
CA SER A 137 -21.29 -24.02 10.39
C SER A 137 -19.84 -24.03 10.86
N LYS A 138 -19.43 -25.00 11.67
CA LYS A 138 -18.03 -25.17 12.12
C LYS A 138 -17.02 -25.27 10.96
N THR A 139 -17.46 -25.68 9.78
CA THR A 139 -16.62 -25.77 8.58
C THR A 139 -16.60 -24.49 7.76
N PHE A 140 -17.51 -23.55 7.98
CA PHE A 140 -17.68 -22.34 7.20
C PHE A 140 -16.41 -21.47 7.15
N PRO A 141 -15.71 -21.18 8.27
CA PRO A 141 -14.53 -20.33 8.24
C PRO A 141 -13.42 -20.84 7.31
N LYS A 142 -13.19 -22.15 7.32
CA LYS A 142 -12.18 -22.80 6.46
C LYS A 142 -12.62 -22.83 4.99
N LYS A 143 -13.90 -23.11 4.74
CA LYS A 143 -14.44 -23.20 3.37
C LYS A 143 -14.44 -21.84 2.69
N VAL A 144 -14.92 -20.80 3.36
CA VAL A 144 -14.98 -19.44 2.80
C VAL A 144 -13.58 -18.90 2.51
N ALA A 145 -12.62 -19.09 3.42
CA ALA A 145 -11.23 -18.68 3.18
C ALA A 145 -10.61 -19.40 1.98
N LYS A 146 -10.92 -20.70 1.82
CA LYS A 146 -10.47 -21.49 0.66
C LYS A 146 -11.07 -20.98 -0.67
N GLU A 147 -12.35 -20.63 -0.68
CA GLU A 147 -13.00 -20.07 -1.88
C GLU A 147 -12.47 -18.67 -2.20
N ILE A 148 -12.25 -17.82 -1.20
CA ILE A 148 -11.60 -16.52 -1.39
C ILE A 148 -10.20 -16.71 -1.97
N ALA A 149 -9.40 -17.64 -1.42
CA ALA A 149 -8.07 -17.94 -1.95
C ALA A 149 -8.11 -18.42 -3.41
N LYS A 150 -9.10 -19.22 -3.78
CA LYS A 150 -9.31 -19.70 -5.15
C LYS A 150 -9.68 -18.56 -6.11
N ILE A 151 -10.59 -17.69 -5.71
CA ILE A 151 -11.07 -16.56 -6.52
C ILE A 151 -9.95 -15.52 -6.74
N THR A 152 -9.25 -15.17 -5.67
CA THR A 152 -8.18 -14.16 -5.71
C THR A 152 -6.84 -14.70 -6.20
N LYS A 153 -6.66 -16.01 -6.16
CA LYS A 153 -5.38 -16.73 -6.37
C LYS A 153 -4.31 -16.32 -5.33
N LEU A 154 -4.74 -15.86 -4.16
CA LEU A 154 -3.88 -15.47 -3.05
C LEU A 154 -4.01 -16.46 -1.90
N ASN A 155 -3.00 -16.52 -1.01
CA ASN A 155 -2.90 -17.55 0.03
C ASN A 155 -3.74 -17.23 1.28
N PHE A 156 -4.98 -16.79 1.10
CA PHE A 156 -5.86 -16.50 2.22
C PHE A 156 -6.21 -17.75 3.03
N LYS A 157 -6.22 -17.57 4.34
CA LYS A 157 -6.49 -18.61 5.33
C LYS A 157 -7.45 -18.06 6.40
N THR A 158 -8.15 -18.97 7.07
CA THR A 158 -8.94 -18.56 8.25
C THR A 158 -8.00 -18.18 9.38
N ALA A 159 -8.25 -17.03 10.04
CA ALA A 159 -7.48 -16.62 11.21
C ALA A 159 -7.55 -17.66 12.33
N PRO A 160 -6.44 -17.95 13.01
CA PRO A 160 -6.40 -18.94 14.09
C PRO A 160 -7.21 -18.50 15.32
N ASN A 161 -7.30 -17.20 15.56
CA ASN A 161 -8.11 -16.60 16.61
C ASN A 161 -9.10 -15.60 16.00
N LYS A 162 -10.40 -15.89 16.11
CA LYS A 162 -11.44 -15.03 15.54
C LYS A 162 -11.76 -13.81 16.42
N PHE A 163 -11.47 -13.87 17.69
CA PHE A 163 -11.69 -12.73 18.60
C PHE A 163 -10.72 -11.60 18.31
N GLU A 164 -9.44 -11.95 18.14
CA GLU A 164 -8.40 -11.01 17.70
C GLU A 164 -8.71 -10.48 16.30
N ALA A 165 -8.97 -11.36 15.34
CA ALA A 165 -9.18 -10.99 13.95
C ALA A 165 -10.39 -10.07 13.71
N LEU A 166 -11.40 -10.07 14.60
CA LEU A 166 -12.53 -9.15 14.55
C LEU A 166 -12.21 -7.78 15.17
N ALA A 167 -11.53 -7.78 16.30
CA ALA A 167 -11.35 -6.59 17.15
C ALA A 167 -9.97 -5.93 16.95
N GLY A 168 -8.94 -6.73 16.73
CA GLY A 168 -7.57 -6.26 16.48
C GLY A 168 -7.36 -5.78 15.05
N ASN A 169 -6.37 -4.91 14.88
CA ASN A 169 -5.91 -4.49 13.55
C ASN A 169 -4.37 -4.52 13.48
N ASP A 170 -3.74 -5.33 14.34
CA ASP A 170 -2.28 -5.37 14.53
C ASP A 170 -1.53 -5.70 13.24
N ALA A 171 -2.06 -6.64 12.45
CA ALA A 171 -1.51 -6.99 11.15
C ALA A 171 -1.49 -5.77 10.20
N ILE A 172 -2.55 -4.96 10.19
CA ILE A 172 -2.62 -3.76 9.33
C ILE A 172 -1.71 -2.65 9.87
N VAL A 173 -1.62 -2.47 11.19
CA VAL A 173 -0.71 -1.51 11.82
C VAL A 173 0.75 -1.84 11.49
N GLN A 174 1.15 -3.10 11.62
CA GLN A 174 2.49 -3.56 11.27
C GLN A 174 2.76 -3.39 9.77
N PHE A 175 1.81 -3.76 8.92
CA PHE A 175 1.91 -3.62 7.48
C PHE A 175 2.06 -2.15 7.07
N SER A 176 1.28 -1.24 7.66
CA SER A 176 1.40 0.21 7.49
C SER A 176 2.80 0.72 7.86
N GLY A 177 3.36 0.24 8.96
CA GLY A 177 4.73 0.56 9.37
C GLY A 177 5.79 0.18 8.32
N SER A 178 5.56 -0.90 7.56
CA SER A 178 6.44 -1.28 6.46
C SER A 178 6.33 -0.31 5.27
N LEU A 179 5.13 0.18 4.95
CA LEU A 179 4.93 1.21 3.92
C LEU A 179 5.57 2.55 4.34
N LYS A 180 5.42 2.95 5.61
CA LYS A 180 6.13 4.13 6.14
C LYS A 180 7.64 4.00 6.01
N THR A 181 8.20 2.83 6.29
CA THR A 181 9.64 2.59 6.14
C THR A 181 10.07 2.76 4.68
N ALA A 182 9.30 2.24 3.73
CA ALA A 182 9.54 2.44 2.30
C ALA A 182 9.45 3.92 1.91
N ALA A 183 8.43 4.63 2.40
CA ALA A 183 8.28 6.06 2.20
C ALA A 183 9.47 6.87 2.75
N SER A 184 10.00 6.50 3.92
CA SER A 184 11.17 7.14 4.51
C SER A 184 12.41 6.96 3.63
N SER A 185 12.63 5.77 3.09
CA SER A 185 13.73 5.50 2.15
C SER A 185 13.55 6.30 0.85
N LEU A 186 12.36 6.28 0.28
CA LEU A 186 12.06 6.97 -0.97
C LEU A 186 12.16 8.50 -0.83
N PHE A 187 11.74 9.04 0.31
CA PHE A 187 11.90 10.47 0.65
C PHE A 187 13.37 10.90 0.60
N LYS A 188 14.25 10.13 1.21
CA LYS A 188 15.70 10.37 1.21
C LYS A 188 16.26 10.29 -0.22
N ILE A 189 15.94 9.25 -0.97
CA ILE A 189 16.41 9.05 -2.34
C ILE A 189 15.97 10.21 -3.25
N ALA A 190 14.70 10.61 -3.17
CA ALA A 190 14.17 11.73 -3.96
C ALA A 190 14.85 13.06 -3.63
N ASN A 191 15.14 13.31 -2.35
CA ASN A 191 15.88 14.52 -1.94
C ASN A 191 17.34 14.51 -2.40
N ASP A 192 18.03 13.37 -2.32
CA ASP A 192 19.40 13.27 -2.83
C ASP A 192 19.44 13.52 -4.34
N ILE A 193 18.60 12.85 -5.12
CA ILE A 193 18.54 13.04 -6.57
C ILE A 193 18.22 14.48 -6.94
N ARG A 194 17.25 15.10 -6.26
CA ARG A 194 16.91 16.50 -6.44
C ARG A 194 18.08 17.43 -6.14
N PHE A 195 18.81 17.16 -5.06
CA PHE A 195 19.93 17.98 -4.64
C PHE A 195 21.14 17.80 -5.57
N LEU A 196 21.45 16.58 -5.99
CA LEU A 196 22.49 16.31 -6.99
C LEU A 196 22.18 16.98 -8.34
N GLY A 197 20.92 17.12 -8.71
CA GLY A 197 20.48 17.82 -9.92
C GLY A 197 20.31 19.32 -9.76
N SER A 198 20.70 19.92 -8.64
CA SER A 198 20.51 21.35 -8.37
C SER A 198 21.46 22.24 -9.19
N GLY A 199 20.97 23.38 -9.58
CA GLY A 199 21.75 24.36 -10.30
C GLY A 199 21.33 24.49 -11.77
N PRO A 200 22.22 24.27 -12.76
CA PRO A 200 23.56 23.66 -12.65
C PRO A 200 24.71 24.64 -12.29
N ARG A 201 24.52 25.94 -12.42
CA ARG A 201 25.63 26.91 -12.26
C ARG A 201 25.96 27.22 -10.80
N CYS A 202 24.94 27.37 -9.96
CA CYS A 202 25.06 27.73 -8.55
C CYS A 202 24.58 26.61 -7.62
N GLY A 203 24.49 25.39 -8.11
CA GLY A 203 24.17 24.18 -7.36
C GLY A 203 25.20 23.10 -7.61
N LEU A 204 24.86 21.84 -7.28
CA LEU A 204 25.80 20.72 -7.44
C LEU A 204 26.00 20.31 -8.89
N GLY A 205 24.91 20.24 -9.68
CA GLY A 205 24.98 19.94 -11.11
C GLY A 205 25.59 18.56 -11.46
N GLU A 206 25.54 17.60 -10.54
CA GLU A 206 26.10 16.26 -10.76
C GLU A 206 25.15 15.33 -11.54
N LEU A 207 23.85 15.63 -11.53
CA LEU A 207 22.84 14.96 -12.33
C LEU A 207 22.12 15.96 -13.24
N SER A 208 21.84 15.53 -14.47
CA SER A 208 20.90 16.23 -15.35
C SER A 208 19.54 15.52 -15.27
N LEU A 209 18.55 16.21 -14.74
CA LEU A 209 17.21 15.66 -14.59
C LEU A 209 16.39 15.82 -15.88
N PRO A 210 15.47 14.89 -16.19
CA PRO A 210 14.61 15.01 -17.35
C PRO A 210 13.70 16.23 -17.28
N GLU A 211 13.52 16.89 -18.42
CA GLU A 211 12.55 17.97 -18.58
C GLU A 211 11.16 17.40 -18.84
N ASN A 212 10.32 17.38 -17.83
CA ASN A 212 8.94 16.84 -17.91
C ASN A 212 7.91 17.91 -18.23
N GLU A 213 8.24 19.19 -17.96
CA GLU A 213 7.32 20.31 -18.05
C GLU A 213 8.02 21.50 -18.69
N PRO A 214 7.31 22.39 -19.40
CA PRO A 214 7.88 23.65 -19.82
C PRO A 214 8.47 24.37 -18.60
N GLY A 215 9.74 24.71 -18.66
CA GLY A 215 10.39 25.49 -17.60
C GLY A 215 9.69 26.83 -17.35
N SER A 216 10.22 27.63 -16.43
CA SER A 216 9.70 28.98 -16.18
C SER A 216 9.70 29.81 -17.49
N SER A 217 8.58 30.46 -17.80
CA SER A 217 8.48 31.35 -18.95
C SER A 217 9.48 32.52 -18.89
N ILE A 218 9.93 32.89 -17.68
CA ILE A 218 10.87 33.99 -17.43
C ILE A 218 12.34 33.51 -17.46
N MET A 219 12.57 32.20 -17.19
CA MET A 219 13.90 31.59 -17.08
C MET A 219 14.00 30.36 -17.98
N PRO A 220 14.24 30.54 -19.29
CA PRO A 220 14.37 29.40 -20.23
C PRO A 220 15.46 28.43 -19.80
N GLY A 221 15.19 27.12 -19.91
CA GLY A 221 16.13 26.08 -19.51
C GLY A 221 16.19 25.79 -17.99
N LYS A 222 15.33 26.41 -17.18
CA LYS A 222 15.18 26.06 -15.77
C LYS A 222 14.33 24.79 -15.62
N VAL A 223 14.98 23.66 -15.47
CA VAL A 223 14.32 22.37 -15.22
C VAL A 223 14.08 22.20 -13.74
N ASN A 224 12.80 22.16 -13.33
CA ASN A 224 12.44 21.93 -11.94
C ASN A 224 12.38 20.42 -11.63
N PRO A 225 12.78 19.99 -10.42
CA PRO A 225 12.78 18.58 -10.02
C PRO A 225 11.38 18.11 -9.55
N THR A 226 10.34 18.39 -10.32
CA THR A 226 8.93 18.23 -9.94
C THR A 226 8.57 16.80 -9.57
N GLN A 227 9.19 15.79 -10.20
CA GLN A 227 8.97 14.39 -9.85
C GLN A 227 9.52 14.05 -8.45
N SER A 228 10.70 14.56 -8.10
CA SER A 228 11.25 14.41 -6.74
C SER A 228 10.38 15.12 -5.70
N GLU A 229 9.88 16.32 -6.02
CA GLU A 229 8.98 17.08 -5.15
C GLU A 229 7.66 16.34 -4.93
N ALA A 230 7.04 15.82 -5.98
CA ALA A 230 5.82 15.03 -5.89
C ALA A 230 6.01 13.79 -5.00
N VAL A 231 7.11 13.05 -5.20
CA VAL A 231 7.45 11.89 -4.37
C VAL A 231 7.60 12.26 -2.89
N THR A 232 8.27 13.38 -2.59
CA THR A 232 8.42 13.79 -1.19
C THR A 232 7.09 14.16 -0.53
N MET A 233 6.16 14.79 -1.25
CA MET A 233 4.79 15.04 -0.76
C MET A 233 4.02 13.76 -0.51
N VAL A 234 4.09 12.81 -1.42
CA VAL A 234 3.47 11.47 -1.27
C VAL A 234 4.03 10.74 -0.05
N CYS A 235 5.34 10.76 0.15
CA CYS A 235 5.96 10.13 1.32
C CYS A 235 5.44 10.72 2.65
N ILE A 236 5.28 12.03 2.73
CA ILE A 236 4.72 12.70 3.93
C ILE A 236 3.26 12.26 4.13
N GLN A 237 2.46 12.17 3.07
CA GLN A 237 1.08 11.69 3.16
C GLN A 237 1.01 10.26 3.69
N ILE A 238 1.89 9.36 3.22
CA ILE A 238 1.97 7.98 3.72
C ILE A 238 2.35 7.93 5.20
N MET A 239 3.29 8.78 5.65
CA MET A 239 3.66 8.89 7.07
C MET A 239 2.48 9.38 7.92
N GLY A 240 1.69 10.33 7.43
CA GLY A 240 0.47 10.80 8.08
C GLY A 240 -0.61 9.70 8.16
N ASN A 241 -0.78 8.93 7.09
CA ASN A 241 -1.70 7.81 7.06
C ASN A 241 -1.29 6.72 8.08
N ASP A 242 0.01 6.41 8.19
CA ASP A 242 0.53 5.45 9.17
C ASP A 242 0.25 5.90 10.62
N ALA A 243 0.46 7.18 10.93
CA ALA A 243 0.14 7.71 12.24
C ALA A 243 -1.37 7.56 12.55
N THR A 244 -2.23 7.88 11.59
CA THR A 244 -3.69 7.70 11.72
C THR A 244 -4.05 6.24 11.94
N ILE A 245 -3.45 5.31 11.19
CA ILE A 245 -3.68 3.86 11.32
C ILE A 245 -3.23 3.37 12.69
N GLY A 246 -2.06 3.81 13.17
CA GLY A 246 -1.55 3.44 14.50
C GLY A 246 -2.49 3.86 15.63
N PHE A 247 -2.95 5.12 15.62
CA PHE A 247 -3.93 5.61 16.60
C PHE A 247 -5.26 4.88 16.48
N ALA A 248 -5.80 4.71 15.28
CA ALA A 248 -7.07 4.01 15.05
C ALA A 248 -6.98 2.51 15.41
N GLY A 249 -5.84 1.87 15.15
CA GLY A 249 -5.59 0.47 15.50
C GLY A 249 -5.52 0.23 17.01
N SER A 250 -5.05 1.23 17.78
CA SER A 250 -5.01 1.14 19.25
C SER A 250 -6.36 1.34 19.94
N GLN A 251 -7.40 1.67 19.18
CA GLN A 251 -8.76 1.88 19.70
C GLN A 251 -9.57 0.59 19.70
N GLY A 252 -10.81 0.72 20.06
CA GLY A 252 -11.75 -0.39 20.16
C GLY A 252 -11.99 -0.81 21.60
N HIS A 253 -13.11 -1.49 21.79
CA HIS A 253 -13.50 -2.02 23.09
C HIS A 253 -14.03 -3.44 22.90
N PHE A 254 -13.48 -4.36 23.68
CA PHE A 254 -13.88 -5.77 23.68
C PHE A 254 -13.77 -6.40 22.27
N GLU A 255 -14.86 -6.80 21.67
CA GLU A 255 -14.87 -7.60 20.44
C GLU A 255 -14.98 -6.77 19.15
N LEU A 256 -14.91 -5.42 19.23
CA LEU A 256 -15.03 -4.56 18.05
C LEU A 256 -14.16 -3.30 18.12
N ASN A 257 -13.43 -3.07 17.07
CA ASN A 257 -12.85 -1.77 16.75
C ASN A 257 -13.69 -1.10 15.66
N VAL A 258 -14.31 0.04 15.97
CA VAL A 258 -15.20 0.77 15.04
C VAL A 258 -14.46 1.67 14.05
N PHE A 259 -13.15 1.83 14.19
CA PHE A 259 -12.32 2.70 13.33
C PHE A 259 -11.90 2.04 11.99
N LYS A 260 -12.41 0.84 11.71
CA LYS A 260 -12.08 0.09 10.48
C LYS A 260 -12.24 0.89 9.17
N PRO A 261 -13.31 1.69 8.96
CA PRO A 261 -13.41 2.49 7.74
C PRO A 261 -12.30 3.52 7.60
N LEU A 262 -11.86 4.13 8.69
CA LEU A 262 -10.75 5.07 8.71
C LEU A 262 -9.42 4.35 8.39
N ILE A 263 -9.19 3.20 9.01
CA ILE A 263 -8.01 2.36 8.75
C ILE A 263 -7.99 1.93 7.27
N ALA A 264 -9.11 1.42 6.75
CA ALA A 264 -9.23 0.98 5.36
C ALA A 264 -8.91 2.11 4.37
N ASN A 265 -9.48 3.30 4.57
CA ASN A 265 -9.23 4.45 3.69
C ASN A 265 -7.74 4.83 3.68
N ASN A 266 -7.12 4.94 4.84
CA ASN A 266 -5.73 5.38 4.94
C ASN A 266 -4.74 4.34 4.40
N ILE A 267 -4.94 3.04 4.66
CA ILE A 267 -4.03 2.00 4.17
C ILE A 267 -4.12 1.82 2.65
N LEU A 268 -5.34 1.85 2.07
CA LEU A 268 -5.51 1.72 0.63
C LEU A 268 -4.96 2.93 -0.10
N GLN A 269 -5.19 4.14 0.41
CA GLN A 269 -4.57 5.34 -0.14
C GLN A 269 -3.04 5.27 -0.08
N ALA A 270 -2.46 4.82 1.04
CA ALA A 270 -1.01 4.69 1.17
C ALA A 270 -0.42 3.71 0.14
N LEU A 271 -1.09 2.57 -0.07
CA LEU A 271 -0.70 1.57 -1.06
C LEU A 271 -0.73 2.12 -2.50
N GLU A 272 -1.81 2.78 -2.86
CA GLU A 272 -1.97 3.37 -4.20
C GLU A 272 -0.93 4.46 -4.45
N LEU A 273 -0.78 5.39 -3.53
CA LEU A 273 0.16 6.49 -3.62
C LEU A 273 1.61 6.00 -3.73
N LEU A 274 2.01 5.00 -2.93
CA LEU A 274 3.37 4.45 -2.98
C LEU A 274 3.66 3.80 -4.33
N GLY A 275 2.71 3.01 -4.86
CA GLY A 275 2.86 2.35 -6.16
C GLY A 275 2.97 3.35 -7.31
N ASP A 276 2.03 4.30 -7.38
CA ASP A 276 1.97 5.30 -8.44
C ASP A 276 3.19 6.23 -8.42
N ALA A 277 3.55 6.74 -7.24
CA ALA A 277 4.71 7.63 -7.11
C ALA A 277 6.02 6.93 -7.46
N SER A 278 6.21 5.67 -7.04
CA SER A 278 7.39 4.89 -7.38
C SER A 278 7.50 4.66 -8.89
N GLY A 279 6.40 4.26 -9.54
CA GLY A 279 6.36 4.06 -10.98
C GLY A 279 6.58 5.35 -11.78
N SER A 280 5.95 6.46 -11.36
CA SER A 280 6.15 7.77 -11.98
C SER A 280 7.59 8.26 -11.83
N PHE A 281 8.15 8.14 -10.65
CA PHE A 281 9.53 8.55 -10.36
C PHE A 281 10.55 7.75 -11.17
N ALA A 282 10.35 6.43 -11.27
CA ALA A 282 11.16 5.57 -12.12
C ALA A 282 11.14 6.04 -13.59
N LYS A 283 9.93 6.25 -14.13
CA LYS A 283 9.73 6.56 -15.55
C LYS A 283 10.16 7.98 -15.93
N ASN A 284 9.84 8.96 -15.09
CA ASN A 284 9.90 10.38 -15.43
C ASN A 284 11.08 11.12 -14.77
N CYS A 285 11.83 10.47 -13.88
CA CYS A 285 12.99 11.08 -13.23
C CYS A 285 14.25 10.24 -13.32
N VAL A 286 14.16 8.94 -12.97
CA VAL A 286 15.36 8.09 -12.87
C VAL A 286 15.76 7.55 -14.25
N LYS A 287 14.83 7.16 -15.11
CA LYS A 287 15.09 6.60 -16.45
C LYS A 287 15.66 7.63 -17.39
#